data_0ea0564c34a70ab9de2eee8b98fcea00
#
_entry.id   0ea0564c34a70ab9de2eee8b98fcea00
#
_cell.length_a   1.000
_cell.length_b   1.000
_cell.length_c   1.000
_cell.angle_alpha   90.00
_cell.angle_beta   90.00
_cell.angle_gamma   90.00
#
_symmetry.space_group_name_H-M   'P 1'
#
loop_
_entity.id
_entity.type
_entity.pdbx_description
1 polymer ?
#
loop_
_entity_poly.entity_id
_entity_poly.type
_entity_poly.pdbx_seq_one_letter_code
_entity_poly.pdbx_strand_id
1 'polypeptide(L)'
;MAEDNVAKIKDRLDVVEVLSGYMKLQKAGINYKGRCPFHNEKTPSFFVSPERQIWHCFGCQKGGDMFEFVKEIEGVEFREALKILAAKAGIELAQFQVQPGESVDAKQKLFEICELATKFFEKQFQSSSGKEALAYLRDRGLTD
;
A
#
# COMPACT_ATOMS: atom_id res chain seq x y z
N MET A 1 6.77 2.50 -23.89
CA MET A 1 6.98 3.70 -23.03
C MET A 1 6.93 3.41 -21.53
N ALA A 2 5.96 2.64 -21.00
CA ALA A 2 5.98 2.24 -19.58
C ALA A 2 7.11 1.26 -19.25
N GLU A 3 7.38 0.32 -20.12
CA GLU A 3 8.48 -0.67 -19.99
C GLU A 3 9.86 -0.01 -19.94
N ASP A 4 10.08 1.04 -20.71
CA ASP A 4 11.34 1.81 -20.73
C ASP A 4 11.58 2.53 -19.38
N ASN A 5 10.54 3.06 -18.74
CA ASN A 5 10.65 3.70 -17.43
C ASN A 5 10.88 2.68 -16.29
N VAL A 6 10.27 1.50 -16.37
CA VAL A 6 10.51 0.40 -15.42
C VAL A 6 11.97 -0.05 -15.48
N ALA A 7 12.50 -0.24 -16.69
CA ALA A 7 13.91 -0.61 -16.88
C ALA A 7 14.85 0.44 -16.29
N LYS A 8 14.63 1.74 -16.59
CA LYS A 8 15.44 2.85 -16.06
C LYS A 8 15.39 2.94 -14.54
N ILE A 9 14.24 2.67 -13.93
CA ILE A 9 14.10 2.66 -12.47
C ILE A 9 14.88 1.49 -11.87
N LYS A 10 14.75 0.28 -12.45
CA LYS A 10 15.48 -0.91 -12.01
C LYS A 10 16.99 -0.77 -12.15
N ASP A 11 17.46 -0.02 -13.14
CA ASP A 11 18.90 0.24 -13.33
C ASP A 11 19.46 1.23 -12.29
N ARG A 12 18.62 2.08 -11.71
CA ARG A 12 19.02 3.12 -10.74
C ARG A 12 18.77 2.76 -9.29
N LEU A 13 17.80 1.89 -9.01
CA LEU A 13 17.42 1.51 -7.65
C LEU A 13 17.71 0.04 -7.40
N ASP A 14 18.32 -0.22 -6.25
CA ASP A 14 18.49 -1.58 -5.73
C ASP A 14 17.29 -1.96 -4.84
N VAL A 15 16.83 -3.21 -4.98
CA VAL A 15 15.70 -3.72 -4.20
C VAL A 15 15.94 -3.63 -2.70
N VAL A 16 17.17 -3.91 -2.24
CA VAL A 16 17.54 -3.84 -0.82
C VAL A 16 17.45 -2.41 -0.31
N GLU A 17 17.92 -1.44 -1.11
CA GLU A 17 17.85 -0.02 -0.77
C GLU A 17 16.40 0.46 -0.67
N VAL A 18 15.57 0.12 -1.66
CA VAL A 18 14.14 0.48 -1.66
C VAL A 18 13.46 -0.08 -0.42
N LEU A 19 13.60 -1.38 -0.17
CA LEU A 19 12.94 -2.06 0.93
C LEU A 19 13.47 -1.63 2.30
N SER A 20 14.75 -1.28 2.41
CA SER A 20 15.35 -0.77 3.65
C SER A 20 14.75 0.57 4.10
N GLY A 21 14.16 1.32 3.18
CA GLY A 21 13.40 2.54 3.51
C GLY A 21 12.09 2.27 4.26
N TYR A 22 11.56 1.06 4.17
CA TYR A 22 10.28 0.66 4.77
C TYR A 22 10.45 -0.29 5.97
N MET A 23 11.50 -1.12 5.96
CA MET A 23 11.67 -2.15 6.97
C MET A 23 13.14 -2.38 7.30
N LYS A 24 13.40 -2.94 8.49
CA LYS A 24 14.76 -3.31 8.89
C LYS A 24 15.16 -4.63 8.25
N LEU A 25 16.19 -4.59 7.42
CA LEU A 25 16.82 -5.74 6.79
C LEU A 25 18.16 -6.05 7.46
N GLN A 26 18.44 -7.33 7.66
CA GLN A 26 19.71 -7.84 8.18
C GLN A 26 20.37 -8.73 7.15
N LYS A 27 21.66 -8.60 6.96
CA LYS A 27 22.43 -9.45 6.05
C LYS A 27 22.38 -10.92 6.50
N ALA A 28 22.09 -11.81 5.57
CA ALA A 28 22.04 -13.26 5.80
C ALA A 28 22.73 -13.99 4.64
N GLY A 29 24.05 -14.08 4.71
CA GLY A 29 24.88 -14.58 3.60
C GLY A 29 24.89 -13.60 2.42
N ILE A 30 24.52 -14.10 1.26
CA ILE A 30 24.38 -13.30 0.02
C ILE A 30 23.04 -12.54 -0.06
N ASN A 31 22.08 -12.91 0.77
CA ASN A 31 20.74 -12.32 0.82
C ASN A 31 20.56 -11.43 2.05
N TYR A 32 19.41 -10.79 2.12
CA TYR A 32 18.95 -10.07 3.32
C TYR A 32 17.68 -10.71 3.84
N LYS A 33 17.44 -10.58 5.16
CA LYS A 33 16.23 -11.07 5.82
C LYS A 33 15.66 -10.04 6.78
N GLY A 34 14.36 -10.08 6.99
CA GLY A 34 13.64 -9.21 7.92
C GLY A 34 12.32 -9.82 8.36
N ARG A 35 11.61 -9.11 9.23
CA ARG A 35 10.23 -9.45 9.57
C ARG A 35 9.31 -8.93 8.48
N CYS A 36 8.40 -9.76 8.02
CA CYS A 36 7.46 -9.40 6.98
C CYS A 36 6.51 -8.27 7.44
N PRO A 37 6.32 -7.21 6.64
CA PRO A 37 5.38 -6.15 6.96
C PRO A 37 3.92 -6.53 6.66
N PHE A 38 3.68 -7.63 5.93
CA PHE A 38 2.36 -8.02 5.44
C PHE A 38 1.64 -9.04 6.32
N HIS A 39 2.32 -9.61 7.32
CA HIS A 39 1.71 -10.49 8.31
C HIS A 39 2.48 -10.43 9.63
N ASN A 40 1.81 -10.80 10.72
CA ASN A 40 2.45 -10.79 12.04
C ASN A 40 3.28 -12.05 12.24
N GLU A 41 4.58 -11.87 12.53
CA GLU A 41 5.51 -12.98 12.79
C GLU A 41 6.52 -12.64 13.89
N LYS A 42 7.00 -13.68 14.60
CA LYS A 42 8.04 -13.54 15.62
C LYS A 42 9.44 -13.75 15.04
N THR A 43 9.57 -14.65 14.07
CA THR A 43 10.84 -15.02 13.42
C THR A 43 10.87 -14.46 12.00
N PRO A 44 12.00 -13.85 11.58
CA PRO A 44 12.11 -13.30 10.23
C PRO A 44 11.95 -14.37 9.15
N SER A 45 10.93 -14.23 8.29
CA SER A 45 10.68 -15.10 7.14
C SER A 45 10.70 -14.38 5.78
N PHE A 46 10.93 -13.08 5.80
CA PHE A 46 11.03 -12.24 4.63
C PHE A 46 12.48 -12.19 4.12
N PHE A 47 12.70 -12.60 2.89
CA PHE A 47 14.02 -12.64 2.27
C PHE A 47 14.08 -11.75 1.03
N VAL A 48 15.23 -11.10 0.84
CA VAL A 48 15.52 -10.24 -0.31
C VAL A 48 16.80 -10.73 -0.97
N SER A 49 16.73 -10.97 -2.27
CA SER A 49 17.88 -11.35 -3.10
C SER A 49 18.36 -10.14 -3.89
N PRO A 50 19.51 -9.54 -3.56
CA PRO A 50 20.07 -8.42 -4.33
C PRO A 50 20.51 -8.86 -5.74
N GLU A 51 20.97 -10.10 -5.90
CA GLU A 51 21.38 -10.62 -7.22
C GLU A 51 20.19 -10.73 -8.18
N ARG A 52 19.05 -11.22 -7.69
CA ARG A 52 17.84 -11.39 -8.48
C ARG A 52 16.92 -10.19 -8.52
N GLN A 53 17.18 -9.19 -7.66
CA GLN A 53 16.33 -8.00 -7.48
C GLN A 53 14.88 -8.34 -7.13
N ILE A 54 14.68 -9.38 -6.30
CA ILE A 54 13.38 -9.86 -5.84
C ILE A 54 13.36 -10.06 -4.32
N TRP A 55 12.16 -10.09 -3.79
CA TRP A 55 11.88 -10.48 -2.42
C TRP A 55 10.85 -11.62 -2.36
N HIS A 56 10.87 -12.39 -1.29
CA HIS A 56 9.89 -13.43 -1.02
C HIS A 56 9.73 -13.63 0.48
N CYS A 57 8.50 -13.77 0.94
CA CYS A 57 8.18 -14.13 2.32
C CYS A 57 7.75 -15.60 2.40
N PHE A 58 8.50 -16.41 3.13
CA PHE A 58 8.16 -17.83 3.34
C PHE A 58 7.01 -18.03 4.34
N GLY A 59 6.61 -17.00 5.08
CA GLY A 59 5.47 -17.04 6.00
C GLY A 59 4.13 -16.88 5.27
N CYS A 60 3.95 -15.80 4.51
CA CYS A 60 2.70 -15.52 3.81
C CYS A 60 2.73 -15.82 2.30
N GLN A 61 3.84 -16.35 1.78
CA GLN A 61 4.05 -16.72 0.38
C GLN A 61 3.98 -15.54 -0.63
N LYS A 62 3.90 -14.30 -0.15
CA LYS A 62 4.00 -13.11 -0.99
C LYS A 62 5.43 -12.91 -1.48
N GLY A 63 5.57 -12.40 -2.69
CA GLY A 63 6.88 -12.12 -3.28
C GLY A 63 6.74 -11.32 -4.57
N GLY A 64 7.86 -10.78 -5.04
CA GLY A 64 7.89 -9.99 -6.26
C GLY A 64 9.15 -9.14 -6.38
N ASP A 65 9.10 -8.11 -7.19
CA ASP A 65 10.15 -7.10 -7.32
C ASP A 65 9.85 -5.86 -6.44
N MET A 66 10.65 -4.80 -6.59
CA MET A 66 10.46 -3.56 -5.85
C MET A 66 9.11 -2.87 -6.12
N PHE A 67 8.57 -3.02 -7.32
CA PHE A 67 7.27 -2.44 -7.68
C PHE A 67 6.13 -3.14 -6.95
N GLU A 68 6.16 -4.48 -6.94
CA GLU A 68 5.17 -5.27 -6.22
C GLU A 68 5.22 -5.01 -4.71
N PHE A 69 6.43 -4.82 -4.14
CA PHE A 69 6.58 -4.44 -2.75
C PHE A 69 5.93 -3.09 -2.45
N VAL A 70 6.21 -2.06 -3.27
CA VAL A 70 5.65 -0.72 -3.06
C VAL A 70 4.13 -0.71 -3.24
N LYS A 71 3.60 -1.45 -4.20
CA LYS A 71 2.15 -1.63 -4.36
C LYS A 71 1.50 -2.18 -3.10
N GLU A 72 2.07 -3.24 -2.55
CA GLU A 72 1.53 -3.93 -1.36
C GLU A 72 1.66 -3.09 -0.08
N ILE A 73 2.80 -2.42 0.14
CA ILE A 73 3.05 -1.68 1.38
C ILE A 73 2.30 -0.34 1.43
N GLU A 74 2.21 0.35 0.30
CA GLU A 74 1.50 1.63 0.17
C GLU A 74 0.00 1.44 -0.13
N GLY A 75 -0.42 0.22 -0.50
CA GLY A 75 -1.80 -0.06 -0.90
C GLY A 75 -2.22 0.66 -2.17
N VAL A 76 -1.31 0.80 -3.13
CA VAL A 76 -1.52 1.57 -4.37
C VAL A 76 -1.42 0.68 -5.61
N GLU A 77 -1.94 1.19 -6.72
CA GLU A 77 -1.81 0.54 -8.02
C GLU A 77 -0.41 0.72 -8.63
N PHE A 78 -0.09 -0.10 -9.64
CA PHE A 78 1.22 -0.09 -10.31
C PHE A 78 1.65 1.31 -10.80
N ARG A 79 0.71 2.12 -11.30
CA ARG A 79 1.01 3.47 -11.79
C ARG A 79 1.50 4.41 -10.67
N GLU A 80 0.91 4.30 -9.51
CA GLU A 80 1.30 5.07 -8.33
C GLU A 80 2.66 4.59 -7.78
N ALA A 81 2.84 3.28 -7.68
CA ALA A 81 4.13 2.68 -7.30
C ALA A 81 5.25 3.09 -8.26
N LEU A 82 4.96 3.16 -9.57
CA LEU A 82 5.89 3.66 -10.58
C LEU A 82 6.30 5.12 -10.33
N LYS A 83 5.35 5.99 -9.97
CA LYS A 83 5.64 7.40 -9.63
C LYS A 83 6.51 7.52 -8.38
N ILE A 84 6.19 6.76 -7.33
CA ILE A 84 6.95 6.75 -6.08
C ILE A 84 8.40 6.33 -6.34
N LEU A 85 8.60 5.24 -7.08
CA LEU A 85 9.92 4.73 -7.40
C LEU A 85 10.68 5.63 -8.39
N ALA A 86 10.01 6.22 -9.36
CA ALA A 86 10.62 7.19 -10.27
C ALA A 86 11.10 8.45 -9.53
N ALA A 87 10.30 8.99 -8.63
CA ALA A 87 10.71 10.10 -7.78
C ALA A 87 11.93 9.75 -6.93
N LYS A 88 11.97 8.53 -6.37
CA LYS A 88 13.10 8.02 -5.60
C LYS A 88 14.35 7.82 -6.45
N ALA A 89 14.18 7.41 -7.72
CA ALA A 89 15.25 7.25 -8.69
C ALA A 89 15.73 8.58 -9.32
N GLY A 90 15.07 9.71 -9.04
CA GLY A 90 15.32 10.98 -9.69
C GLY A 90 15.02 10.96 -11.20
N ILE A 91 14.01 10.18 -11.61
CA ILE A 91 13.57 10.06 -12.99
C ILE A 91 12.31 10.90 -13.17
N GLU A 92 12.38 11.91 -14.03
CA GLU A 92 11.19 12.61 -14.48
C GLU A 92 10.40 11.69 -15.43
N LEU A 93 9.24 11.23 -14.96
CA LEU A 93 8.28 10.59 -15.82
C LEU A 93 7.71 11.68 -16.75
N ALA A 94 8.06 11.64 -18.03
CA ALA A 94 7.38 12.46 -19.04
C ALA A 94 5.88 12.28 -18.81
N GLN A 95 5.17 13.40 -18.59
CA GLN A 95 3.81 13.47 -18.11
C GLN A 95 2.96 12.33 -18.69
N PHE A 96 2.72 11.30 -17.87
CA PHE A 96 1.59 10.45 -18.12
C PHE A 96 0.37 11.37 -18.03
N GLN A 97 -0.12 11.82 -19.18
CA GLN A 97 -1.48 12.34 -19.23
C GLN A 97 -2.32 11.24 -18.62
N VAL A 98 -2.75 11.49 -17.40
CA VAL A 98 -3.75 10.69 -16.73
C VAL A 98 -4.98 10.83 -17.61
N GLN A 99 -5.16 9.89 -18.53
CA GLN A 99 -6.51 9.57 -18.89
C GLN A 99 -7.10 9.01 -17.60
N PRO A 100 -8.13 9.62 -17.04
CA PRO A 100 -8.78 9.07 -15.86
C PRO A 100 -9.26 7.68 -16.25
N GLY A 101 -8.45 6.67 -15.93
CA GLY A 101 -8.85 5.29 -16.08
C GLY A 101 -9.96 5.05 -15.06
N GLU A 102 -11.00 4.37 -15.49
CA GLU A 102 -12.24 4.04 -14.76
C GLU A 102 -12.04 3.63 -13.29
N SER A 103 -10.84 3.20 -12.89
CA SER A 103 -10.54 2.77 -11.52
C SER A 103 -10.38 3.91 -10.52
N VAL A 104 -9.84 5.08 -10.90
CA VAL A 104 -9.71 6.25 -10.00
C VAL A 104 -11.07 6.86 -9.76
N ASP A 105 -11.88 6.96 -10.82
CA ASP A 105 -13.25 7.48 -10.75
C ASP A 105 -14.15 6.56 -9.91
N ALA A 106 -13.99 5.23 -10.04
CA ALA A 106 -14.72 4.25 -9.23
C ALA A 106 -14.35 4.30 -7.75
N LYS A 107 -13.05 4.45 -7.42
CA LYS A 107 -12.58 4.57 -6.04
C LYS A 107 -13.04 5.88 -5.40
N GLN A 108 -12.97 6.96 -6.14
CA GLN A 108 -13.44 8.27 -5.69
C GLN A 108 -14.95 8.29 -5.45
N LYS A 109 -15.73 7.70 -6.35
CA LYS A 109 -17.17 7.48 -6.15
C LYS A 109 -17.50 6.62 -4.93
N LEU A 110 -16.68 5.59 -4.66
CA LEU A 110 -16.83 4.77 -3.45
C LEU A 110 -16.60 5.59 -2.17
N PHE A 111 -15.57 6.42 -2.14
CA PHE A 111 -15.32 7.33 -1.01
C PHE A 111 -16.48 8.33 -0.83
N GLU A 112 -16.97 8.92 -1.90
CA GLU A 112 -18.13 9.84 -1.85
C GLU A 112 -19.39 9.13 -1.32
N ILE A 113 -19.64 7.89 -1.75
CA ILE A 113 -20.75 7.08 -1.24
C ILE A 113 -20.58 6.77 0.25
N CYS A 114 -19.38 6.38 0.69
CA CYS A 114 -19.10 6.13 2.10
C CYS A 114 -19.29 7.40 2.94
N GLU A 115 -18.82 8.55 2.47
CA GLU A 115 -19.00 9.83 3.15
C GLU A 115 -20.48 10.23 3.25
N LEU A 116 -21.25 10.06 2.18
CA LEU A 116 -22.70 10.29 2.19
C LEU A 116 -23.42 9.34 3.15
N ALA A 117 -23.05 8.06 3.17
CA ALA A 117 -23.60 7.08 4.10
C ALA A 117 -23.32 7.46 5.57
N THR A 118 -22.08 7.86 5.87
CA THR A 118 -21.68 8.33 7.20
C THR A 118 -22.55 9.52 7.64
N LYS A 119 -22.64 10.56 6.82
CA LYS A 119 -23.48 11.73 7.09
C LYS A 119 -24.96 11.37 7.26
N PHE A 120 -25.44 10.41 6.48
CA PHE A 120 -26.81 9.92 6.60
C PHE A 120 -27.06 9.25 7.96
N PHE A 121 -26.17 8.33 8.37
CA PHE A 121 -26.29 7.64 9.64
C PHE A 121 -26.13 8.60 10.83
N GLU A 122 -25.18 9.54 10.81
CA GLU A 122 -25.03 10.58 11.83
C GLU A 122 -26.31 11.38 12.01
N LYS A 123 -26.94 11.79 10.91
CA LYS A 123 -28.21 12.50 10.93
C LYS A 123 -29.37 11.63 11.45
N GLN A 124 -29.38 10.33 11.13
CA GLN A 124 -30.37 9.40 11.67
C GLN A 124 -30.22 9.20 13.17
N PHE A 125 -28.99 9.09 13.69
CA PHE A 125 -28.74 9.00 15.14
C PHE A 125 -29.24 10.23 15.91
N GLN A 126 -29.16 11.41 15.32
CA GLN A 126 -29.67 12.65 15.90
C GLN A 126 -31.19 12.81 15.79
N SER A 127 -31.86 11.99 15.00
CA SER A 127 -33.31 12.00 14.80
C SER A 127 -34.05 11.30 15.94
N SER A 128 -35.37 11.48 15.97
CA SER A 128 -36.25 10.79 16.95
C SER A 128 -36.16 9.25 16.83
N SER A 129 -35.96 8.73 15.63
CA SER A 129 -35.83 7.29 15.35
C SER A 129 -34.47 6.71 15.76
N GLY A 130 -33.45 7.54 15.87
CA GLY A 130 -32.10 7.10 16.27
C GLY A 130 -31.84 7.05 17.77
N LYS A 131 -32.74 7.60 18.57
CA LYS A 131 -32.54 7.72 20.03
C LYS A 131 -32.36 6.37 20.74
N GLU A 132 -33.13 5.36 20.40
CA GLU A 132 -33.01 4.02 20.99
C GLU A 132 -31.66 3.37 20.59
N ALA A 133 -31.25 3.50 19.36
CA ALA A 133 -29.96 2.97 18.88
C ALA A 133 -28.79 3.68 19.56
N LEU A 134 -28.86 4.99 19.73
CA LEU A 134 -27.84 5.77 20.43
C LEU A 134 -27.77 5.41 21.92
N ALA A 135 -28.90 5.22 22.58
CA ALA A 135 -28.96 4.76 23.96
C ALA A 135 -28.34 3.37 24.14
N TYR A 136 -28.63 2.45 23.23
CA TYR A 136 -28.03 1.11 23.19
C TYR A 136 -26.52 1.14 23.02
N LEU A 137 -25.99 1.98 22.10
CA LEU A 137 -24.56 2.11 21.87
C LEU A 137 -23.83 2.71 23.09
N ARG A 138 -24.42 3.69 23.74
CA ARG A 138 -23.87 4.30 24.96
C ARG A 138 -23.84 3.33 26.14
N ASP A 139 -24.87 2.52 26.29
CA ASP A 139 -24.93 1.45 27.32
C ASP A 139 -23.84 0.41 27.12
N ARG A 140 -23.37 0.19 25.87
CA ARG A 140 -22.23 -0.66 25.52
C ARG A 140 -20.87 0.02 25.64
N GLY A 141 -20.80 1.26 26.12
CA GLY A 141 -19.55 1.98 26.36
C GLY A 141 -18.97 2.69 25.13
N LEU A 142 -19.73 2.84 24.06
CA LEU A 142 -19.33 3.68 22.91
C LEU A 142 -19.62 5.14 23.27
N THR A 143 -18.56 5.94 23.30
CA THR A 143 -18.64 7.42 23.52
C THR A 143 -18.50 8.13 22.18
N ASP A 144 -19.02 9.37 22.10
CA ASP A 144 -18.97 10.24 20.92
C ASP A 144 -17.51 10.53 20.51
#